data_2c7ef85aa1382b3aa8c452d6da2c3017
#
_entry.id   2c7ef85aa1382b3aa8c452d6da2c3017
#
_cell.length_a   1.000
_cell.length_b   1.000
_cell.length_c   1.000
_cell.angle_alpha   90.00
_cell.angle_beta   90.00
_cell.angle_gamma   90.00
#
_symmetry.space_group_name_H-M   'P 1'
#
loop_
_entity.id
_entity.type
_entity.pdbx_description
1 polymer ?
#
loop_
_entity_poly.entity_id
_entity_poly.type
_entity_poly.pdbx_seq_one_letter_code
_entity_poly.pdbx_strand_id
1 'polypeptide(L)'
;MVLLLFSAGSMNSTYAAVELPESMEYQDTKLILNGQGTRVFFIYDIYESGLYLNSANSNAEEIINDNSAMGIRLDVTSLLLANEAMEEAMRTGFIDSTNDNTQPINDQITQFMATFHQAIEVGDVYEFIYQPGTGVDVLRNSEFLDTIAGLEFKKAFFGIWLSDNPVQKSLKKAMLGN
;
A
#
# COMPACT_ATOMS: atom_id res chain seq x y z
N MET A 1 4.27 -22.73 57.49
CA MET A 1 4.54 -21.52 56.76
C MET A 1 4.85 -21.91 55.32
N VAL A 2 3.81 -21.85 54.46
CA VAL A 2 3.93 -22.30 53.05
C VAL A 2 4.21 -21.05 52.19
N LEU A 3 5.37 -21.05 51.53
CA LEU A 3 5.81 -19.96 50.66
C LEU A 3 5.25 -20.22 49.23
N LEU A 4 4.27 -19.43 48.83
CA LEU A 4 3.74 -19.46 47.44
C LEU A 4 4.66 -18.58 46.59
N LEU A 5 5.43 -19.21 45.68
CA LEU A 5 6.17 -18.55 44.63
C LEU A 5 5.22 -18.20 43.47
N PHE A 6 4.92 -16.91 43.32
CA PHE A 6 4.27 -16.41 42.13
C PHE A 6 5.29 -16.28 41.00
N SER A 7 5.21 -17.15 40.01
CA SER A 7 5.93 -17.00 38.75
C SER A 7 5.22 -15.95 37.88
N ALA A 8 5.82 -14.78 37.75
CA ALA A 8 5.39 -13.77 36.78
C ALA A 8 5.80 -14.23 35.39
N GLY A 9 4.87 -14.83 34.66
CA GLY A 9 5.04 -15.11 33.24
C GLY A 9 5.03 -13.80 32.46
N SER A 10 6.15 -13.39 31.90
CA SER A 10 6.26 -12.30 30.95
C SER A 10 5.52 -12.71 29.67
N MET A 11 4.32 -12.17 29.43
CA MET A 11 3.66 -12.27 28.13
C MET A 11 4.38 -11.33 27.19
N ASN A 12 5.39 -11.83 26.48
CA ASN A 12 5.87 -11.19 25.27
C ASN A 12 4.79 -11.39 24.20
N SER A 13 3.93 -10.40 24.02
CA SER A 13 3.06 -10.31 22.86
C SER A 13 3.96 -9.91 21.69
N THR A 14 4.56 -10.87 21.02
CA THR A 14 5.08 -10.68 19.67
C THR A 14 3.85 -10.54 18.77
N TYR A 15 3.52 -9.32 18.36
CA TYR A 15 2.66 -9.12 17.20
C TYR A 15 3.36 -9.81 16.03
N ALA A 16 2.82 -10.95 15.58
CA ALA A 16 3.27 -11.55 14.34
C ALA A 16 2.98 -10.56 13.23
N ALA A 17 3.98 -10.27 12.40
CA ALA A 17 3.76 -9.47 11.18
C ALA A 17 2.61 -10.11 10.40
N VAL A 18 1.70 -9.28 9.88
CA VAL A 18 0.59 -9.76 9.04
C VAL A 18 1.22 -10.35 7.77
N GLU A 19 1.03 -11.65 7.56
CA GLU A 19 1.50 -12.32 6.35
C GLU A 19 0.49 -12.08 5.23
N LEU A 20 0.92 -11.39 4.18
CA LEU A 20 0.07 -11.08 3.04
C LEU A 20 -0.08 -12.30 2.12
N PRO A 21 -1.18 -12.43 1.36
CA PRO A 21 -1.37 -13.52 0.41
C PRO A 21 -0.23 -13.63 -0.61
N GLU A 22 0.18 -14.85 -0.96
CA GLU A 22 1.23 -15.09 -1.97
C GLU A 22 0.82 -14.65 -3.39
N SER A 23 -0.48 -14.50 -3.65
CA SER A 23 -1.02 -14.02 -4.92
C SER A 23 -2.26 -13.18 -4.71
N MET A 24 -2.51 -12.28 -5.66
CA MET A 24 -3.72 -11.48 -5.80
C MET A 24 -4.42 -11.87 -7.10
N GLU A 25 -5.68 -12.25 -7.01
CA GLU A 25 -6.51 -12.59 -8.17
C GLU A 25 -7.64 -11.56 -8.28
N TYR A 26 -7.72 -10.90 -9.44
CA TYR A 26 -8.75 -9.90 -9.72
C TYR A 26 -9.16 -9.98 -11.18
N GLN A 27 -10.47 -10.21 -11.44
CA GLN A 27 -10.98 -10.48 -12.79
C GLN A 27 -10.17 -11.61 -13.45
N ASP A 28 -9.63 -11.38 -14.64
CA ASP A 28 -8.81 -12.35 -15.38
C ASP A 28 -7.30 -12.21 -15.10
N THR A 29 -6.93 -11.39 -14.09
CA THR A 29 -5.53 -11.09 -13.76
C THR A 29 -5.12 -11.85 -12.49
N LYS A 30 -3.99 -12.56 -12.56
CA LYS A 30 -3.32 -13.16 -11.42
C LYS A 30 -1.93 -12.56 -11.26
N LEU A 31 -1.68 -11.96 -10.11
CA LEU A 31 -0.40 -11.35 -9.74
C LEU A 31 0.23 -12.13 -8.58
N ILE A 32 1.53 -12.24 -8.55
CA ILE A 32 2.30 -12.87 -7.46
C ILE A 32 2.90 -11.80 -6.55
N LEU A 33 3.01 -12.11 -5.26
CA LEU A 33 3.67 -11.24 -4.30
C LEU A 33 5.15 -11.10 -4.66
N ASN A 34 5.56 -9.88 -4.97
CA ASN A 34 6.95 -9.54 -5.28
C ASN A 34 7.77 -9.28 -4.02
N GLY A 35 7.15 -8.65 -3.04
CA GLY A 35 7.72 -8.38 -1.73
C GLY A 35 6.75 -7.61 -0.85
N GLN A 36 6.95 -7.65 0.46
CA GLN A 36 6.10 -7.01 1.44
C GLN A 36 6.89 -6.37 2.56
N GLY A 37 6.28 -5.40 3.24
CA GLY A 37 6.87 -4.76 4.42
C GLY A 37 5.88 -3.85 5.13
N THR A 38 6.31 -3.39 6.29
CA THR A 38 5.53 -2.54 7.19
C THR A 38 5.82 -1.07 6.96
N ARG A 39 4.78 -0.26 6.83
CA ARG A 39 4.88 1.20 6.95
C ARG A 39 4.94 1.56 8.42
N VAL A 40 6.05 2.13 8.83
CA VAL A 40 6.29 2.57 10.22
C VAL A 40 6.27 4.09 10.29
N PHE A 41 5.56 4.66 11.26
CA PHE A 41 5.61 6.08 11.58
C PHE A 41 6.05 6.25 13.05
N PHE A 42 7.25 6.81 13.27
CA PHE A 42 7.98 6.77 14.53
C PHE A 42 8.19 5.33 15.02
N ILE A 43 7.36 4.86 15.96
CA ILE A 43 7.40 3.52 16.55
C ILE A 43 6.13 2.70 16.29
N TYR A 44 5.22 3.23 15.49
CA TYR A 44 3.92 2.62 15.24
C TYR A 44 3.87 2.01 13.83
N ASP A 45 3.46 0.75 13.77
CA ASP A 45 3.13 0.08 12.52
C ASP A 45 1.78 0.61 12.04
N ILE A 46 1.76 1.19 10.83
CA ILE A 46 0.58 1.88 10.28
C ILE A 46 -0.22 0.95 9.38
N TYR A 47 0.46 0.25 8.49
CA TYR A 47 -0.10 -0.78 7.62
C TYR A 47 0.99 -1.75 7.14
N GLU A 48 0.60 -2.97 6.85
CA GLU A 48 1.39 -3.88 6.01
C GLU A 48 1.11 -3.60 4.55
N SER A 49 2.14 -3.66 3.71
CA SER A 49 1.98 -3.42 2.27
C SER A 49 2.73 -4.46 1.45
N GLY A 50 2.07 -4.96 0.41
CA GLY A 50 2.65 -5.87 -0.58
C GLY A 50 2.56 -5.32 -1.99
N LEU A 51 3.64 -5.52 -2.76
CA LEU A 51 3.69 -5.28 -4.19
C LEU A 51 3.41 -6.59 -4.93
N TYR A 52 2.48 -6.58 -5.87
CA TYR A 52 2.07 -7.74 -6.66
C TYR A 52 2.34 -7.46 -8.14
N LEU A 53 3.03 -8.39 -8.80
CA LEU A 53 3.46 -8.29 -10.20
C LEU A 53 3.14 -9.58 -10.98
N ASN A 54 3.20 -9.53 -12.30
CA ASN A 54 3.07 -10.72 -13.16
C ASN A 54 4.27 -11.68 -12.99
N SER A 55 5.45 -11.15 -12.70
CA SER A 55 6.69 -11.88 -12.42
C SER A 55 7.59 -11.06 -11.50
N ALA A 56 8.46 -11.72 -10.74
CA ALA A 56 9.36 -11.06 -9.81
C ALA A 56 10.25 -10.04 -10.52
N ASN A 57 10.32 -8.82 -9.98
CA ASN A 57 11.15 -7.72 -10.49
C ASN A 57 11.60 -6.83 -9.34
N SER A 58 12.88 -6.51 -9.25
CA SER A 58 13.46 -5.60 -8.25
C SER A 58 13.83 -4.21 -8.81
N ASN A 59 13.58 -3.96 -10.10
CA ASN A 59 13.85 -2.69 -10.75
C ASN A 59 12.63 -1.76 -10.65
N ALA A 60 12.67 -0.84 -9.69
CA ALA A 60 11.55 0.08 -9.43
C ALA A 60 11.19 0.96 -10.63
N GLU A 61 12.19 1.47 -11.36
CA GLU A 61 11.96 2.32 -12.53
C GLU A 61 11.24 1.56 -13.66
N GLU A 62 11.66 0.32 -13.91
CA GLU A 62 11.01 -0.55 -14.87
C GLU A 62 9.55 -0.83 -14.47
N ILE A 63 9.30 -1.22 -13.20
CA ILE A 63 7.96 -1.49 -12.67
C ILE A 63 7.03 -0.29 -12.82
N ILE A 64 7.51 0.91 -12.45
CA ILE A 64 6.72 2.15 -12.54
C ILE A 64 6.36 2.47 -14.00
N ASN A 65 7.31 2.33 -14.92
CA ASN A 65 7.14 2.75 -16.32
C ASN A 65 6.49 1.69 -17.20
N ASP A 66 6.53 0.42 -16.81
CA ASP A 66 5.90 -0.65 -17.58
C ASP A 66 4.36 -0.50 -17.61
N ASN A 67 3.77 -0.87 -18.73
CA ASN A 67 2.30 -0.86 -18.94
C ASN A 67 1.70 -2.26 -18.70
N SER A 68 2.25 -3.02 -17.75
CA SER A 68 1.74 -4.32 -17.34
C SER A 68 0.86 -4.21 -16.10
N ALA A 69 -0.04 -5.18 -15.91
CA ALA A 69 -0.85 -5.27 -14.71
C ALA A 69 0.04 -5.40 -13.46
N MET A 70 -0.30 -4.67 -12.42
CA MET A 70 0.35 -4.71 -11.12
C MET A 70 -0.61 -4.28 -10.02
N GLY A 71 -0.28 -4.61 -8.76
CA GLY A 71 -1.10 -4.23 -7.63
C GLY A 71 -0.29 -3.87 -6.39
N ILE A 72 -0.90 -3.03 -5.55
CA ILE A 72 -0.47 -2.82 -4.16
C ILE A 72 -1.64 -3.15 -3.26
N ARG A 73 -1.36 -3.90 -2.19
CA ARG A 73 -2.28 -4.17 -1.11
C ARG A 73 -1.77 -3.48 0.16
N LEU A 74 -2.71 -2.88 0.91
CA LEU A 74 -2.48 -2.30 2.23
C LEU A 74 -3.43 -2.94 3.23
N ASP A 75 -2.90 -3.58 4.25
CA ASP A 75 -3.66 -4.08 5.41
C ASP A 75 -3.48 -3.11 6.56
N VAL A 76 -4.52 -2.38 6.95
CA VAL A 76 -4.48 -1.33 7.97
C VAL A 76 -4.29 -1.93 9.36
N THR A 77 -3.23 -1.55 10.06
CA THR A 77 -2.88 -2.07 11.39
C THR A 77 -3.02 -1.04 12.51
N SER A 78 -3.23 0.24 12.18
CA SER A 78 -3.29 1.32 13.16
C SER A 78 -4.40 2.33 12.88
N LEU A 79 -5.08 2.78 13.95
CA LEU A 79 -6.01 3.91 13.90
C LEU A 79 -5.32 5.27 13.60
N LEU A 80 -3.98 5.32 13.62
CA LEU A 80 -3.24 6.50 13.19
C LEU A 80 -3.37 6.76 11.68
N LEU A 81 -3.92 5.80 10.92
CA LEU A 81 -4.28 5.96 9.52
C LEU A 81 -5.75 6.39 9.36
N ALA A 82 -6.27 7.27 10.21
CA ALA A 82 -7.59 7.87 10.00
C ALA A 82 -7.63 8.63 8.65
N ASN A 83 -8.83 8.88 8.12
CA ASN A 83 -9.04 9.47 6.78
C ASN A 83 -8.18 10.70 6.51
N GLU A 84 -8.13 11.66 7.44
CA GLU A 84 -7.33 12.89 7.29
C GLU A 84 -5.83 12.58 7.16
N ALA A 85 -5.31 11.63 7.95
CA ALA A 85 -3.91 11.22 7.86
C ALA A 85 -3.61 10.45 6.56
N MET A 86 -4.55 9.63 6.09
CA MET A 86 -4.44 8.94 4.80
C MET A 86 -4.44 9.96 3.65
N GLU A 87 -5.38 10.91 3.64
CA GLU A 87 -5.45 11.94 2.60
C GLU A 87 -4.17 12.78 2.55
N GLU A 88 -3.67 13.23 3.70
CA GLU A 88 -2.43 14.00 3.78
C GLU A 88 -1.23 13.18 3.29
N ALA A 89 -1.11 11.92 3.71
CA ALA A 89 -0.06 11.03 3.27
C ALA A 89 -0.09 10.78 1.75
N MET A 90 -1.29 10.57 1.18
CA MET A 90 -1.45 10.37 -0.26
C MET A 90 -1.13 11.64 -1.05
N ARG A 91 -1.60 12.83 -0.61
CA ARG A 91 -1.27 14.10 -1.27
C ARG A 91 0.24 14.34 -1.27
N THR A 92 0.90 14.19 -0.13
CA THR A 92 2.35 14.30 -0.02
C THR A 92 3.05 13.28 -0.93
N GLY A 93 2.57 12.04 -0.94
CA GLY A 93 3.11 10.98 -1.79
C GLY A 93 3.00 11.30 -3.29
N PHE A 94 1.89 11.90 -3.76
CA PHE A 94 1.77 12.36 -5.14
C PHE A 94 2.74 13.51 -5.46
N ILE A 95 2.91 14.48 -4.56
CA ILE A 95 3.87 15.57 -4.70
C ILE A 95 5.28 15.00 -4.85
N ASP A 96 5.70 14.12 -3.95
CA ASP A 96 7.03 13.50 -3.93
C ASP A 96 7.29 12.63 -5.16
N SER A 97 6.32 11.80 -5.56
CA SER A 97 6.46 10.88 -6.70
C SER A 97 6.47 11.57 -8.05
N THR A 98 5.91 12.78 -8.15
CA THR A 98 5.85 13.58 -9.38
C THR A 98 6.87 14.73 -9.40
N ASN A 99 7.73 14.87 -8.37
CA ASN A 99 8.63 15.99 -8.19
C ASN A 99 7.89 17.35 -8.31
N ASP A 100 6.83 17.53 -7.53
CA ASP A 100 5.92 18.70 -7.50
C ASP A 100 5.09 18.93 -8.76
N ASN A 101 5.12 18.04 -9.75
CA ASN A 101 4.36 18.20 -10.99
C ASN A 101 3.07 17.36 -10.99
N THR A 102 2.13 17.67 -10.10
CA THR A 102 0.82 16.98 -10.01
C THR A 102 -0.19 17.48 -11.04
N GLN A 103 0.04 18.65 -11.65
CA GLN A 103 -0.93 19.35 -12.52
C GLN A 103 -1.53 18.45 -13.62
N PRO A 104 -0.77 17.57 -14.32
CA PRO A 104 -1.33 16.73 -15.37
C PRO A 104 -2.33 15.67 -14.90
N ILE A 105 -2.37 15.38 -13.58
CA ILE A 105 -3.19 14.31 -12.98
C ILE A 105 -4.06 14.80 -11.81
N ASN A 106 -4.26 16.13 -11.67
CA ASN A 106 -5.02 16.69 -10.56
C ASN A 106 -6.48 16.18 -10.50
N ASP A 107 -7.12 15.99 -11.65
CA ASP A 107 -8.49 15.47 -11.70
C ASP A 107 -8.54 14.02 -11.19
N GLN A 108 -7.58 13.21 -11.59
CA GLN A 108 -7.43 11.82 -11.13
C GLN A 108 -7.12 11.75 -9.64
N ILE A 109 -6.24 12.62 -9.13
CA ILE A 109 -5.97 12.72 -7.68
C ILE A 109 -7.26 13.06 -6.93
N THR A 110 -8.04 14.02 -7.43
CA THR A 110 -9.32 14.41 -6.82
C THR A 110 -10.32 13.25 -6.81
N GLN A 111 -10.45 12.52 -7.94
CA GLN A 111 -11.30 11.35 -8.05
C GLN A 111 -10.84 10.24 -7.07
N PHE A 112 -9.55 9.97 -7.00
CA PHE A 112 -8.97 8.99 -6.08
C PHE A 112 -9.25 9.33 -4.61
N MET A 113 -9.05 10.60 -4.21
CA MET A 113 -9.32 11.03 -2.83
C MET A 113 -10.79 10.86 -2.44
N ALA A 114 -11.72 10.98 -3.39
CA ALA A 114 -13.14 10.76 -3.12
C ALA A 114 -13.48 9.31 -2.74
N THR A 115 -12.59 8.34 -2.98
CA THR A 115 -12.82 6.93 -2.57
C THR A 115 -12.69 6.73 -1.05
N PHE A 116 -12.08 7.67 -0.31
CA PHE A 116 -11.87 7.61 1.15
C PHE A 116 -12.98 8.31 1.96
N HIS A 117 -14.22 8.29 1.48
CA HIS A 117 -15.35 8.95 2.17
C HIS A 117 -15.85 8.20 3.41
N GLN A 118 -15.57 6.92 3.54
CA GLN A 118 -15.91 6.11 4.71
C GLN A 118 -14.75 6.10 5.72
N ALA A 119 -15.06 6.03 7.02
CA ALA A 119 -14.04 5.94 8.06
C ALA A 119 -13.13 4.72 7.85
N ILE A 120 -11.81 4.94 7.95
CA ILE A 120 -10.81 3.89 7.87
C ILE A 120 -10.71 3.23 9.24
N GLU A 121 -10.75 1.90 9.26
CA GLU A 121 -10.71 1.08 10.47
C GLU A 121 -9.50 0.14 10.46
N VAL A 122 -9.02 -0.25 11.64
CA VAL A 122 -8.02 -1.31 11.76
C VAL A 122 -8.62 -2.62 11.24
N GLY A 123 -7.88 -3.30 10.36
CA GLY A 123 -8.33 -4.50 9.66
C GLY A 123 -8.92 -4.23 8.28
N ASP A 124 -9.08 -2.95 7.88
CA ASP A 124 -9.41 -2.65 6.49
C ASP A 124 -8.29 -3.08 5.56
N VAL A 125 -8.69 -3.60 4.42
CA VAL A 125 -7.81 -4.01 3.34
C VAL A 125 -8.10 -3.16 2.13
N TYR A 126 -7.11 -2.41 1.66
CA TYR A 126 -7.16 -1.71 0.38
C TYR A 126 -6.35 -2.45 -0.66
N GLU A 127 -6.92 -2.60 -1.86
CA GLU A 127 -6.25 -3.18 -3.01
C GLU A 127 -6.34 -2.18 -4.16
N PHE A 128 -5.18 -1.85 -4.74
CA PHE A 128 -5.04 -0.93 -5.85
C PHE A 128 -4.45 -1.71 -7.01
N ILE A 129 -5.26 -1.98 -8.04
CA ILE A 129 -4.89 -2.91 -9.11
C ILE A 129 -4.89 -2.16 -10.44
N TYR A 130 -3.72 -2.01 -11.04
CA TYR A 130 -3.60 -1.43 -12.37
C TYR A 130 -3.92 -2.46 -13.45
N GLN A 131 -4.85 -2.10 -14.30
CA GLN A 131 -5.23 -2.83 -15.50
C GLN A 131 -4.82 -2.03 -16.75
N PRO A 132 -3.94 -2.56 -17.63
CA PRO A 132 -3.54 -1.90 -18.86
C PRO A 132 -4.73 -1.51 -19.74
N GLY A 133 -4.76 -0.23 -20.16
CA GLY A 133 -5.85 0.30 -20.99
C GLY A 133 -7.10 0.73 -20.21
N THR A 134 -7.20 0.43 -18.92
CA THR A 134 -8.34 0.80 -18.06
C THR A 134 -7.91 1.86 -17.04
N GLY A 135 -7.00 1.51 -16.12
CA GLY A 135 -6.56 2.39 -15.03
C GLY A 135 -6.26 1.64 -13.76
N VAL A 136 -6.29 2.33 -12.63
CA VAL A 136 -6.11 1.76 -11.28
C VAL A 136 -7.49 1.54 -10.65
N ASP A 137 -7.88 0.28 -10.50
CA ASP A 137 -9.06 -0.10 -9.74
C ASP A 137 -8.75 0.01 -8.25
N VAL A 138 -9.65 0.66 -7.51
CA VAL A 138 -9.57 0.86 -6.06
C VAL A 138 -10.61 -0.04 -5.40
N LEU A 139 -10.15 -0.93 -4.53
CA LEU A 139 -11.01 -1.79 -3.73
C LEU A 139 -10.76 -1.58 -2.24
N ARG A 140 -11.81 -1.72 -1.42
CA ARG A 140 -11.74 -1.81 0.03
C ARG A 140 -12.49 -3.05 0.49
N ASN A 141 -11.84 -3.92 1.24
CA ASN A 141 -12.42 -5.17 1.75
C ASN A 141 -13.06 -6.01 0.63
N SER A 142 -12.39 -6.06 -0.54
CA SER A 142 -12.84 -6.71 -1.77
C SER A 142 -14.06 -6.03 -2.44
N GLU A 143 -14.56 -4.91 -1.93
CA GLU A 143 -15.60 -4.11 -2.57
C GLU A 143 -14.97 -3.09 -3.52
N PHE A 144 -15.40 -3.12 -4.78
CA PHE A 144 -14.95 -2.14 -5.79
C PHE A 144 -15.51 -0.76 -5.46
N LEU A 145 -14.64 0.26 -5.47
CA LEU A 145 -15.00 1.65 -5.19
C LEU A 145 -15.02 2.50 -6.47
N ASP A 146 -13.92 2.49 -7.22
CA ASP A 146 -13.78 3.30 -8.44
C ASP A 146 -12.60 2.81 -9.31
N THR A 147 -12.55 3.30 -10.56
CA THR A 147 -11.42 3.13 -11.47
C THR A 147 -10.83 4.49 -11.84
N ILE A 148 -9.58 4.71 -11.53
CA ILE A 148 -8.87 5.94 -11.85
C ILE A 148 -8.06 5.74 -13.13
N ALA A 149 -8.50 6.34 -14.22
CA ALA A 149 -7.91 6.16 -15.53
C ALA A 149 -6.55 6.87 -15.70
N GLY A 150 -5.71 6.32 -16.55
CA GLY A 150 -4.50 7.00 -17.03
C GLY A 150 -3.19 6.34 -16.57
N LEU A 151 -2.27 6.18 -17.54
CA LEU A 151 -0.94 5.63 -17.27
C LEU A 151 -0.09 6.58 -16.41
N GLU A 152 -0.23 7.89 -16.60
CA GLU A 152 0.52 8.87 -15.80
C GLU A 152 0.03 8.90 -14.35
N PHE A 153 -1.29 8.72 -14.11
CA PHE A 153 -1.79 8.51 -12.76
C PHE A 153 -1.21 7.23 -12.15
N LYS A 154 -1.20 6.11 -12.87
CA LYS A 154 -0.58 4.86 -12.40
C LYS A 154 0.87 5.07 -11.99
N LYS A 155 1.68 5.72 -12.81
CA LYS A 155 3.10 5.98 -12.51
C LYS A 155 3.27 6.80 -11.23
N ALA A 156 2.50 7.88 -11.10
CA ALA A 156 2.53 8.74 -9.92
C ALA A 156 2.07 7.98 -8.66
N PHE A 157 0.94 7.26 -8.76
CA PHE A 157 0.37 6.52 -7.64
C PHE A 157 1.32 5.43 -7.11
N PHE A 158 1.80 4.53 -7.97
CA PHE A 158 2.75 3.49 -7.55
C PHE A 158 4.11 4.09 -7.18
N GLY A 159 4.45 5.25 -7.72
CA GLY A 159 5.61 6.04 -7.35
C GLY A 159 5.64 6.48 -5.89
N ILE A 160 4.49 6.58 -5.21
CA ILE A 160 4.41 6.88 -3.77
C ILE A 160 5.27 5.89 -2.96
N TRP A 161 5.30 4.62 -3.36
CA TRP A 161 6.13 3.60 -2.70
C TRP A 161 7.44 3.31 -3.42
N LEU A 162 7.50 3.47 -4.75
CA LEU A 162 8.59 2.93 -5.57
C LEU A 162 9.50 3.98 -6.20
N SER A 163 9.14 5.28 -6.21
CA SER A 163 9.98 6.36 -6.79
C SER A 163 11.28 6.59 -6.00
N ASP A 164 12.08 7.54 -6.43
CA ASP A 164 13.32 7.93 -5.73
C ASP A 164 13.04 8.64 -4.41
N ASN A 165 11.84 9.25 -4.27
CA ASN A 165 11.34 9.86 -3.04
C ASN A 165 10.15 9.07 -2.48
N PRO A 166 10.35 7.80 -2.05
CA PRO A 166 9.25 6.97 -1.60
C PRO A 166 8.80 7.37 -0.19
N VAL A 167 7.55 7.08 0.15
CA VAL A 167 7.00 7.30 1.48
C VAL A 167 7.88 6.71 2.60
N GLN A 168 8.61 5.62 2.33
CA GLN A 168 9.58 5.01 3.23
C GLN A 168 10.59 4.14 2.46
N LYS A 169 11.87 4.45 2.58
CA LYS A 169 12.95 3.74 1.84
C LYS A 169 13.07 2.25 2.20
N SER A 170 12.90 1.90 3.48
CA SER A 170 12.93 0.50 3.91
C SER A 170 11.74 -0.29 3.37
N LEU A 171 10.55 0.32 3.31
CA LEU A 171 9.37 -0.30 2.72
C LEU A 171 9.55 -0.52 1.21
N LYS A 172 10.02 0.49 0.46
CA LYS A 172 10.39 0.32 -0.97
C LYS A 172 11.31 -0.88 -1.16
N LYS A 173 12.38 -0.96 -0.36
CA LYS A 173 13.34 -2.06 -0.44
C LYS A 173 12.68 -3.42 -0.22
N ALA A 174 11.85 -3.56 0.81
CA ALA A 174 11.12 -4.78 1.12
C ALA A 174 10.14 -5.16 0.01
N MET A 175 9.36 -4.22 -0.54
CA MET A 175 8.43 -4.45 -1.65
C MET A 175 9.13 -4.89 -2.94
N LEU A 176 10.40 -4.49 -3.14
CA LEU A 176 11.23 -4.92 -4.27
C LEU A 176 11.94 -6.27 -4.04
N GLY A 177 11.69 -6.95 -2.91
CA GLY A 177 12.27 -8.25 -2.60
C GLY A 177 13.76 -8.21 -2.20
N ASN A 178 14.24 -7.05 -1.65
CA ASN A 178 15.64 -6.82 -1.30
C ASN A 178 15.85 -6.67 0.22
#